data_24d63b26b7cdda961c18496323efab63
#
_entry.id   24d63b26b7cdda961c18496323efab63
#
_cell.length_a   1.000
_cell.length_b   1.000
_cell.length_c   1.000
_cell.angle_alpha   90.00
_cell.angle_beta   90.00
_cell.angle_gamma   90.00
#
_symmetry.space_group_name_H-M   'P 1'
#
loop_
_entity.id
_entity.type
_entity.pdbx_description
1 polymer ?
#
loop_
_entity_poly.entity_id
_entity_poly.type
_entity_poly.pdbx_seq_one_letter_code
_entity_poly.pdbx_strand_id
1 'polypeptide(L)'
;MSTEDLSYFQEEEFKKNLALYEQMLQGGQSVYLEADELTDIAEYYLVQNDTDKAMACIQYALNIHPGSIDPLIFLARQKMFNGDIEGAKTIRDCITDPNDREVIFLNAELLLREGKEQEATTYLSEKAETEEDDAALFAYDTATLFLDYGYLEQAAQWGQRALDLEPDNEKFLKLKADHLISSNRPKEAIEILNSLLDINPYNLNAWHSLGEAYFVCEDFSKTMETADFALAIDEHDAQALLLKATSLLQQQNLDEAHQLYLRYFKEHPSNEIPYLFDGVCLSALERYDEALSQLLKAEELSQGYSTEQQHIYANLSEVYSRLHDTDKAFGYIDKIKEINPDYEADLYKGHILMQNERENEALECYNTFIQSHEDPSEAHFLVGLSLVENKLYERAREHFLYTLNRDASQDKESQKAYAYLAYCALMQNRYQEFIVFLKIACEKAPEALEYTVGRFIPEEVEAKDFYQYVLTHSDIFTHFNPDSSAPVKPM
;
A
#
# COMPACT_ATOMS: atom_id res chain seq x y z
N MET A 1 -9.15 11.33 -5.88
CA MET A 1 -9.13 12.67 -6.53
C MET A 1 -7.87 12.80 -7.33
N SER A 2 -7.97 13.27 -8.58
CA SER A 2 -6.79 13.49 -9.44
C SER A 2 -6.01 14.74 -9.02
N THR A 3 -4.74 14.87 -9.46
CA THR A 3 -3.94 16.09 -9.25
C THR A 3 -4.54 17.31 -9.96
N GLU A 4 -5.40 17.12 -10.97
CA GLU A 4 -6.16 18.19 -11.62
C GLU A 4 -7.19 18.79 -10.67
N ASP A 5 -7.85 17.95 -9.84
CA ASP A 5 -8.82 18.42 -8.83
C ASP A 5 -8.14 19.29 -7.77
N LEU A 6 -6.91 18.98 -7.38
CA LEU A 6 -6.14 19.79 -6.41
C LEU A 6 -5.69 21.14 -7.00
N SER A 7 -5.41 21.21 -8.30
CA SER A 7 -5.04 22.48 -8.96
C SER A 7 -6.21 23.46 -9.03
N TYR A 8 -7.43 22.96 -9.19
CA TYR A 8 -8.64 23.75 -9.19
C TYR A 8 -8.82 24.54 -7.89
N PHE A 9 -8.50 23.95 -6.73
CA PHE A 9 -8.58 24.63 -5.44
C PHE A 9 -7.55 25.77 -5.27
N GLN A 10 -6.59 25.89 -6.17
CA GLN A 10 -5.65 27.02 -6.20
C GLN A 10 -6.14 28.19 -7.06
N GLU A 11 -7.21 28.04 -7.83
CA GLU A 11 -7.76 29.06 -8.69
C GLU A 11 -8.33 30.24 -7.88
N GLU A 12 -8.19 31.45 -8.42
CA GLU A 12 -8.65 32.67 -7.74
C GLU A 12 -10.19 32.69 -7.55
N GLU A 13 -10.94 32.10 -8.47
CA GLU A 13 -12.39 32.00 -8.39
C GLU A 13 -12.84 31.09 -7.25
N PHE A 14 -12.27 29.91 -7.16
CA PHE A 14 -12.51 28.99 -6.04
C PHE A 14 -12.15 29.64 -4.69
N LYS A 15 -10.95 30.22 -4.57
CA LYS A 15 -10.51 30.90 -3.33
C LYS A 15 -11.44 32.02 -2.91
N LYS A 16 -11.98 32.75 -3.86
CA LYS A 16 -12.97 33.80 -3.62
C LYS A 16 -14.28 33.22 -3.08
N ASN A 17 -14.79 32.15 -3.69
CA ASN A 17 -16.02 31.49 -3.27
C ASN A 17 -15.86 30.87 -1.87
N LEU A 18 -14.75 30.21 -1.60
CA LEU A 18 -14.41 29.70 -0.28
C LEU A 18 -14.36 30.82 0.78
N ALA A 19 -13.68 31.93 0.50
CA ALA A 19 -13.60 33.05 1.44
C ALA A 19 -14.97 33.67 1.72
N LEU A 20 -15.85 33.77 0.72
CA LEU A 20 -17.22 34.26 0.87
C LEU A 20 -18.05 33.32 1.77
N TYR A 21 -17.93 32.01 1.56
CA TYR A 21 -18.61 31.01 2.38
C TYR A 21 -18.12 31.04 3.83
N GLU A 22 -16.83 31.09 4.06
CA GLU A 22 -16.24 31.17 5.41
C GLU A 22 -16.63 32.47 6.15
N GLN A 23 -16.67 33.61 5.44
CA GLN A 23 -17.13 34.87 6.01
C GLN A 23 -18.61 34.80 6.43
N MET A 24 -19.45 34.13 5.68
CA MET A 24 -20.84 33.86 6.05
C MET A 24 -20.94 33.07 7.35
N LEU A 25 -20.13 32.00 7.50
CA LEU A 25 -20.10 31.18 8.73
C LEU A 25 -19.67 31.97 9.97
N GLN A 26 -18.83 33.01 9.81
CA GLN A 26 -18.41 33.91 10.89
C GLN A 26 -19.44 34.98 11.27
N GLY A 27 -20.68 34.87 10.79
CA GLY A 27 -21.77 35.81 11.08
C GLY A 27 -21.90 36.98 10.11
N GLY A 28 -21.33 36.84 8.90
CA GLY A 28 -21.54 37.72 7.76
C GLY A 28 -22.94 37.67 7.17
N GLN A 29 -23.18 38.43 6.10
CA GLN A 29 -24.41 38.33 5.33
C GLN A 29 -24.48 36.94 4.64
N SER A 30 -25.70 36.41 4.47
CA SER A 30 -25.89 35.18 3.67
C SER A 30 -25.37 35.42 2.26
N VAL A 31 -24.53 34.53 1.79
CA VAL A 31 -23.97 34.57 0.44
C VAL A 31 -24.76 33.61 -0.42
N TYR A 32 -25.11 34.05 -1.62
CA TYR A 32 -25.65 33.17 -2.64
C TYR A 32 -24.48 32.64 -3.47
N LEU A 33 -24.29 31.35 -3.43
CA LEU A 33 -23.38 30.56 -4.28
C LEU A 33 -24.23 29.52 -5.00
N GLU A 34 -23.83 29.12 -6.20
CA GLU A 34 -24.51 28.05 -6.95
C GLU A 34 -24.24 26.68 -6.29
N ALA A 35 -25.01 25.68 -6.69
CA ALA A 35 -24.96 24.37 -6.04
C ALA A 35 -23.63 23.65 -6.28
N ASP A 36 -23.08 23.75 -7.48
CA ASP A 36 -21.77 23.26 -7.88
C ASP A 36 -20.63 23.94 -7.09
N GLU A 37 -20.64 25.28 -7.00
CA GLU A 37 -19.65 26.04 -6.22
C GLU A 37 -19.63 25.59 -4.75
N LEU A 38 -20.79 25.31 -4.16
CA LEU A 38 -20.87 24.80 -2.77
C LEU A 38 -20.43 23.36 -2.67
N THR A 39 -20.64 22.55 -3.69
CA THR A 39 -20.16 21.17 -3.74
C THR A 39 -18.64 21.14 -3.84
N ASP A 40 -18.03 21.99 -4.67
CA ASP A 40 -16.58 22.15 -4.75
C ASP A 40 -15.96 22.56 -3.39
N ILE A 41 -16.61 23.47 -2.66
CA ILE A 41 -16.17 23.85 -1.31
C ILE A 41 -16.29 22.67 -0.35
N ALA A 42 -17.31 21.83 -0.46
CA ALA A 42 -17.43 20.63 0.37
C ALA A 42 -16.35 19.60 0.03
N GLU A 43 -16.04 19.40 -1.25
CA GLU A 43 -14.93 18.55 -1.70
C GLU A 43 -13.58 19.04 -1.16
N TYR A 44 -13.33 20.35 -1.22
CA TYR A 44 -12.14 20.95 -0.61
C TYR A 44 -12.03 20.61 0.88
N TYR A 45 -13.12 20.73 1.66
CA TYR A 45 -13.09 20.37 3.08
C TYR A 45 -12.85 18.87 3.28
N LEU A 46 -13.32 17.99 2.40
CA LEU A 46 -12.96 16.56 2.45
C LEU A 46 -11.46 16.33 2.24
N VAL A 47 -10.86 17.03 1.27
CA VAL A 47 -9.41 16.97 1.05
C VAL A 47 -8.62 17.44 2.28
N GLN A 48 -9.17 18.43 3.02
CA GLN A 48 -8.60 18.88 4.30
C GLN A 48 -8.94 17.95 5.48
N ASN A 49 -9.60 16.82 5.23
CA ASN A 49 -10.07 15.85 6.22
C ASN A 49 -11.06 16.47 7.25
N ASP A 50 -11.82 17.51 6.85
CA ASP A 50 -12.83 18.18 7.67
C ASP A 50 -14.25 17.78 7.19
N THR A 51 -14.63 16.53 7.48
CA THR A 51 -15.91 15.97 7.06
C THR A 51 -17.10 16.74 7.63
N ASP A 52 -16.98 17.30 8.84
CA ASP A 52 -18.06 18.05 9.47
C ASP A 52 -18.37 19.34 8.68
N LYS A 53 -17.34 20.07 8.26
CA LYS A 53 -17.53 21.27 7.43
C LYS A 53 -18.02 20.92 6.03
N ALA A 54 -17.52 19.86 5.43
CA ALA A 54 -18.00 19.36 4.15
C ALA A 54 -19.51 19.08 4.21
N MET A 55 -19.96 18.30 5.20
CA MET A 55 -21.37 17.98 5.38
C MET A 55 -22.24 19.19 5.69
N ALA A 56 -21.72 20.16 6.49
CA ALA A 56 -22.43 21.41 6.76
C ALA A 56 -22.59 22.25 5.47
N CYS A 57 -21.58 22.29 4.59
CA CYS A 57 -21.63 22.96 3.32
C CYS A 57 -22.69 22.35 2.38
N ILE A 58 -22.71 21.03 2.25
CA ILE A 58 -23.71 20.31 1.45
C ILE A 58 -25.12 20.50 2.01
N GLN A 59 -25.31 20.47 3.34
CA GLN A 59 -26.61 20.75 3.92
C GLN A 59 -27.08 22.17 3.64
N TYR A 60 -26.17 23.14 3.64
CA TYR A 60 -26.48 24.52 3.23
C TYR A 60 -26.83 24.58 1.75
N ALA A 61 -26.07 23.92 0.85
CA ALA A 61 -26.35 23.87 -0.57
C ALA A 61 -27.77 23.32 -0.85
N LEU A 62 -28.16 22.23 -0.22
CA LEU A 62 -29.49 21.64 -0.38
C LEU A 62 -30.63 22.50 0.22
N ASN A 63 -30.34 23.34 1.21
CA ASN A 63 -31.34 24.25 1.76
C ASN A 63 -31.66 25.41 0.80
N ILE A 64 -30.65 25.93 0.08
CA ILE A 64 -30.85 27.04 -0.86
C ILE A 64 -31.16 26.57 -2.30
N HIS A 65 -30.69 25.38 -2.67
CA HIS A 65 -30.92 24.73 -3.96
C HIS A 65 -31.52 23.32 -3.77
N PRO A 66 -32.78 23.22 -3.35
CA PRO A 66 -33.39 21.91 -3.11
C PRO A 66 -33.47 21.09 -4.40
N GLY A 67 -32.91 19.88 -4.37
CA GLY A 67 -32.93 18.93 -5.49
C GLY A 67 -31.85 19.12 -6.55
N SER A 68 -30.82 19.97 -6.27
CA SER A 68 -29.65 20.06 -7.14
C SER A 68 -28.85 18.77 -7.15
N ILE A 69 -28.33 18.41 -8.32
CA ILE A 69 -27.72 17.11 -8.61
C ILE A 69 -26.41 16.95 -7.83
N ASP A 70 -25.47 17.89 -7.95
CA ASP A 70 -24.11 17.78 -7.40
C ASP A 70 -24.09 17.54 -5.87
N PRO A 71 -24.82 18.33 -5.03
CA PRO A 71 -24.90 18.06 -3.61
C PRO A 71 -25.52 16.70 -3.25
N LEU A 72 -26.49 16.22 -4.06
CA LEU A 72 -27.11 14.91 -3.85
C LEU A 72 -26.14 13.79 -4.20
N ILE A 73 -25.38 13.92 -5.30
CA ILE A 73 -24.33 12.97 -5.69
C ILE A 73 -23.26 12.91 -4.60
N PHE A 74 -22.79 14.06 -4.12
CA PHE A 74 -21.84 14.12 -3.01
C PHE A 74 -22.34 13.33 -1.80
N LEU A 75 -23.58 13.55 -1.38
CA LEU A 75 -24.19 12.80 -0.27
C LEU A 75 -24.26 11.31 -0.53
N ALA A 76 -24.65 10.89 -1.75
CA ALA A 76 -24.74 9.50 -2.12
C ALA A 76 -23.36 8.83 -2.07
N ARG A 77 -22.32 9.48 -2.60
CA ARG A 77 -20.93 9.01 -2.53
C ARG A 77 -20.43 8.91 -1.08
N GLN A 78 -20.75 9.89 -0.21
CA GLN A 78 -20.42 9.82 1.22
C GLN A 78 -21.13 8.65 1.93
N LYS A 79 -22.37 8.36 1.57
CA LYS A 79 -23.10 7.19 2.08
C LYS A 79 -22.43 5.88 1.64
N MET A 80 -22.04 5.79 0.36
CA MET A 80 -21.30 4.62 -0.16
C MET A 80 -19.97 4.43 0.54
N PHE A 81 -19.23 5.51 0.78
CA PHE A 81 -17.96 5.47 1.51
C PHE A 81 -18.13 4.90 2.92
N ASN A 82 -19.21 5.29 3.61
CA ASN A 82 -19.55 4.79 4.95
C ASN A 82 -20.22 3.39 4.92
N GLY A 83 -20.30 2.72 3.79
CA GLY A 83 -20.91 1.39 3.64
C GLY A 83 -22.46 1.39 3.62
N ASP A 84 -23.11 2.56 3.66
CA ASP A 84 -24.57 2.69 3.63
C ASP A 84 -25.10 2.74 2.17
N ILE A 85 -25.03 1.59 1.49
CA ILE A 85 -25.44 1.49 0.07
C ILE A 85 -26.95 1.77 -0.11
N GLU A 86 -27.80 1.32 0.81
CA GLU A 86 -29.25 1.57 0.72
C GLU A 86 -29.59 3.05 0.95
N GLY A 87 -28.86 3.71 1.85
CA GLY A 87 -28.94 5.16 2.03
C GLY A 87 -28.54 5.92 0.75
N ALA A 88 -27.46 5.51 0.10
CA ALA A 88 -27.02 6.09 -1.16
C ALA A 88 -28.06 5.93 -2.28
N LYS A 89 -28.67 4.75 -2.41
CA LYS A 89 -29.77 4.52 -3.37
C LYS A 89 -30.97 5.42 -3.09
N THR A 90 -31.33 5.58 -1.82
CA THR A 90 -32.44 6.46 -1.43
C THR A 90 -32.18 7.90 -1.88
N ILE A 91 -30.97 8.39 -1.74
CA ILE A 91 -30.56 9.73 -2.18
C ILE A 91 -30.60 9.80 -3.72
N ARG A 92 -30.02 8.81 -4.41
CA ARG A 92 -30.05 8.72 -5.87
C ARG A 92 -31.48 8.78 -6.42
N ASP A 93 -32.45 8.11 -5.77
CA ASP A 93 -33.84 8.09 -6.17
C ASP A 93 -34.54 9.45 -6.00
N CYS A 94 -33.94 10.40 -5.25
CA CYS A 94 -34.42 11.78 -5.17
C CYS A 94 -33.96 12.65 -6.36
N ILE A 95 -33.02 12.19 -7.18
CA ILE A 95 -32.53 12.93 -8.35
C ILE A 95 -33.50 12.77 -9.50
N THR A 96 -33.91 13.90 -10.07
CA THR A 96 -34.99 13.93 -11.07
C THR A 96 -34.53 13.72 -12.50
N ASP A 97 -33.27 13.98 -12.81
CA ASP A 97 -32.69 13.75 -14.14
C ASP A 97 -31.82 12.47 -14.15
N PRO A 98 -32.34 11.34 -14.65
CA PRO A 98 -31.59 10.09 -14.72
C PRO A 98 -30.59 10.03 -15.88
N ASN A 99 -30.59 11.01 -16.79
CA ASN A 99 -29.67 11.07 -17.92
C ASN A 99 -28.53 12.07 -17.72
N ASP A 100 -28.51 12.77 -16.61
CA ASP A 100 -27.35 13.54 -16.21
C ASP A 100 -26.10 12.62 -16.12
N ARG A 101 -24.98 13.10 -16.65
CA ARG A 101 -23.75 12.30 -16.76
C ARG A 101 -23.27 11.80 -15.40
N GLU A 102 -23.23 12.67 -14.39
CA GLU A 102 -22.82 12.32 -13.04
C GLU A 102 -23.77 11.29 -12.41
N VAL A 103 -25.07 11.37 -12.71
CA VAL A 103 -26.07 10.39 -12.25
C VAL A 103 -25.87 9.03 -12.94
N ILE A 104 -25.47 9.02 -14.21
CA ILE A 104 -25.12 7.79 -14.92
C ILE A 104 -23.94 7.11 -14.22
N PHE A 105 -22.88 7.85 -13.92
CA PHE A 105 -21.71 7.31 -13.22
C PHE A 105 -22.06 6.89 -11.79
N LEU A 106 -22.83 7.67 -11.03
CA LEU A 106 -23.30 7.26 -9.70
C LEU A 106 -24.08 5.92 -9.72
N ASN A 107 -24.92 5.69 -10.73
CA ASN A 107 -25.62 4.42 -10.89
C ASN A 107 -24.63 3.26 -11.14
N ALA A 108 -23.63 3.47 -11.98
CA ALA A 108 -22.60 2.48 -12.23
C ALA A 108 -21.75 2.21 -10.97
N GLU A 109 -21.36 3.25 -10.22
CA GLU A 109 -20.66 3.14 -8.94
C GLU A 109 -21.45 2.28 -7.93
N LEU A 110 -22.76 2.51 -7.81
CA LEU A 110 -23.64 1.72 -6.95
C LEU A 110 -23.65 0.24 -7.35
N LEU A 111 -23.74 -0.07 -8.65
CA LEU A 111 -23.68 -1.45 -9.14
C LEU A 111 -22.33 -2.10 -8.84
N LEU A 112 -21.23 -1.39 -9.05
CA LEU A 112 -19.88 -1.91 -8.77
C LEU A 112 -19.65 -2.16 -7.26
N ARG A 113 -20.16 -1.28 -6.40
CA ARG A 113 -20.15 -1.48 -4.93
C ARG A 113 -20.95 -2.70 -4.48
N GLU A 114 -21.98 -3.08 -5.22
CA GLU A 114 -22.73 -4.31 -4.98
C GLU A 114 -22.09 -5.57 -5.60
N GLY A 115 -20.93 -5.43 -6.26
CA GLY A 115 -20.27 -6.55 -6.97
C GLY A 115 -20.97 -6.96 -8.27
N LYS A 116 -21.84 -6.09 -8.84
CA LYS A 116 -22.61 -6.34 -10.06
C LYS A 116 -21.92 -5.80 -11.31
N GLU A 117 -20.69 -6.23 -11.53
CA GLU A 117 -19.83 -5.78 -12.63
C GLU A 117 -20.50 -5.86 -14.02
N GLN A 118 -21.14 -7.00 -14.32
CA GLN A 118 -21.78 -7.21 -15.63
C GLN A 118 -22.97 -6.28 -15.85
N GLU A 119 -23.74 -6.00 -14.80
CA GLU A 119 -24.86 -5.06 -14.88
C GLU A 119 -24.34 -3.62 -15.10
N ALA A 120 -23.26 -3.22 -14.42
CA ALA A 120 -22.61 -1.92 -14.63
C ALA A 120 -22.06 -1.78 -16.06
N THR A 121 -21.38 -2.81 -16.57
CA THR A 121 -20.85 -2.84 -17.93
C THR A 121 -21.96 -2.70 -18.97
N THR A 122 -23.06 -3.43 -18.82
CA THR A 122 -24.21 -3.36 -19.72
C THR A 122 -24.85 -1.96 -19.68
N TYR A 123 -25.09 -1.45 -18.47
CA TYR A 123 -25.69 -0.13 -18.25
C TYR A 123 -24.87 1.00 -18.90
N LEU A 124 -23.53 1.01 -18.67
CA LEU A 124 -22.64 2.02 -19.25
C LEU A 124 -22.55 1.87 -20.79
N SER A 125 -22.59 0.64 -21.32
CA SER A 125 -22.58 0.40 -22.76
C SER A 125 -23.87 0.96 -23.45
N GLU A 126 -25.02 0.77 -22.80
CA GLU A 126 -26.29 1.33 -23.31
C GLU A 126 -26.29 2.87 -23.27
N LYS A 127 -25.74 3.47 -22.23
CA LYS A 127 -25.62 4.93 -22.11
C LYS A 127 -24.64 5.53 -23.12
N ALA A 128 -23.49 4.86 -23.34
CA ALA A 128 -22.52 5.28 -24.34
C ALA A 128 -23.04 5.35 -25.78
N GLU A 129 -24.13 4.64 -26.10
CA GLU A 129 -24.82 4.75 -27.41
C GLU A 129 -25.56 6.08 -27.58
N THR A 130 -25.87 6.76 -26.48
CA THR A 130 -26.59 8.04 -26.47
C THR A 130 -25.68 9.27 -26.37
N GLU A 131 -24.38 9.06 -26.06
CA GLU A 131 -23.34 10.10 -25.85
C GLU A 131 -22.52 10.29 -27.16
N GLU A 132 -23.20 10.74 -28.27
CA GLU A 132 -22.53 10.89 -29.55
C GLU A 132 -21.49 12.03 -29.57
N ASP A 133 -21.77 13.14 -28.89
CA ASP A 133 -20.95 14.36 -28.94
C ASP A 133 -19.67 14.24 -28.11
N ASP A 134 -19.66 13.47 -26.98
CA ASP A 134 -18.56 13.31 -26.05
C ASP A 134 -18.11 11.85 -25.86
N ALA A 135 -18.28 11.02 -26.89
CA ALA A 135 -18.07 9.58 -26.83
C ALA A 135 -16.66 9.17 -26.33
N ALA A 136 -15.63 9.94 -26.71
CA ALA A 136 -14.26 9.67 -26.29
C ALA A 136 -14.06 9.94 -24.79
N LEU A 137 -14.58 11.07 -24.31
CA LEU A 137 -14.51 11.44 -22.90
C LEU A 137 -15.39 10.49 -22.04
N PHE A 138 -16.57 10.11 -22.51
CA PHE A 138 -17.41 9.13 -21.81
C PHE A 138 -16.70 7.77 -21.69
N ALA A 139 -16.02 7.33 -22.75
CA ALA A 139 -15.24 6.09 -22.70
C ALA A 139 -14.05 6.20 -21.75
N TYR A 140 -13.40 7.35 -21.68
CA TYR A 140 -12.32 7.63 -20.73
C TYR A 140 -12.81 7.59 -19.28
N ASP A 141 -13.89 8.30 -18.95
CA ASP A 141 -14.46 8.32 -17.59
C ASP A 141 -14.94 6.92 -17.17
N THR A 142 -15.51 6.17 -18.11
CA THR A 142 -15.89 4.78 -17.86
C THR A 142 -14.69 3.88 -17.59
N ALA A 143 -13.59 4.06 -18.33
CA ALA A 143 -12.34 3.32 -18.10
C ALA A 143 -11.75 3.65 -16.74
N THR A 144 -11.72 4.93 -16.36
CA THR A 144 -11.25 5.41 -15.05
C THR A 144 -12.08 4.80 -13.92
N LEU A 145 -13.41 4.82 -14.05
CA LEU A 145 -14.31 4.21 -13.08
C LEU A 145 -13.98 2.72 -12.87
N PHE A 146 -13.85 1.93 -13.93
CA PHE A 146 -13.52 0.51 -13.81
C PHE A 146 -12.13 0.29 -13.22
N LEU A 147 -11.15 1.14 -13.53
CA LEU A 147 -9.81 1.08 -12.98
C LEU A 147 -9.82 1.33 -11.47
N ASP A 148 -10.54 2.34 -10.99
CA ASP A 148 -10.68 2.70 -9.58
C ASP A 148 -11.31 1.57 -8.74
N TYR A 149 -12.20 0.80 -9.38
CA TYR A 149 -12.81 -0.38 -8.74
C TYR A 149 -12.05 -1.69 -8.98
N GLY A 150 -10.88 -1.66 -9.63
CA GLY A 150 -10.00 -2.82 -9.85
C GLY A 150 -10.45 -3.76 -10.98
N TYR A 151 -11.41 -3.37 -11.82
CA TYR A 151 -11.87 -4.16 -12.95
C TYR A 151 -11.02 -3.90 -14.20
N LEU A 152 -9.79 -4.44 -14.18
CA LEU A 152 -8.74 -4.11 -15.15
C LEU A 152 -9.09 -4.45 -16.60
N GLU A 153 -9.86 -5.52 -16.84
CA GLU A 153 -10.24 -5.92 -18.20
C GLU A 153 -11.22 -4.91 -18.83
N GLN A 154 -12.22 -4.48 -18.07
CA GLN A 154 -13.20 -3.48 -18.50
C GLN A 154 -12.53 -2.11 -18.69
N ALA A 155 -11.66 -1.72 -17.76
CA ALA A 155 -10.88 -0.50 -17.88
C ALA A 155 -10.06 -0.48 -19.18
N ALA A 156 -9.38 -1.60 -19.51
CA ALA A 156 -8.63 -1.72 -20.76
C ALA A 156 -9.49 -1.58 -22.01
N GLN A 157 -10.66 -2.23 -22.02
CA GLN A 157 -11.58 -2.17 -23.18
C GLN A 157 -12.10 -0.75 -23.41
N TRP A 158 -12.53 -0.07 -22.37
CA TRP A 158 -13.02 1.30 -22.45
C TRP A 158 -11.91 2.31 -22.74
N GLY A 159 -10.74 2.17 -22.11
CA GLY A 159 -9.57 2.99 -22.42
C GLY A 159 -9.10 2.84 -23.87
N GLN A 160 -9.16 1.61 -24.43
CA GLN A 160 -8.84 1.41 -25.84
C GLN A 160 -9.91 2.06 -26.74
N ARG A 161 -11.21 2.01 -26.38
CA ARG A 161 -12.26 2.71 -27.12
C ARG A 161 -12.05 4.24 -27.14
N ALA A 162 -11.61 4.82 -26.01
CA ALA A 162 -11.26 6.24 -25.96
C ALA A 162 -10.10 6.58 -26.91
N LEU A 163 -9.03 5.76 -26.93
CA LEU A 163 -7.89 5.91 -27.81
C LEU A 163 -8.21 5.65 -29.28
N ASP A 164 -9.16 4.77 -29.60
CA ASP A 164 -9.61 4.54 -30.99
C ASP A 164 -10.31 5.79 -31.54
N LEU A 165 -10.94 6.58 -30.68
CA LEU A 165 -11.58 7.85 -31.06
C LEU A 165 -10.56 9.01 -31.09
N GLU A 166 -9.64 9.07 -30.14
CA GLU A 166 -8.61 10.11 -30.01
C GLU A 166 -7.25 9.51 -29.70
N PRO A 167 -6.51 9.01 -30.73
CA PRO A 167 -5.27 8.25 -30.53
C PRO A 167 -4.10 9.02 -29.87
N ASP A 168 -4.05 10.33 -30.05
CA ASP A 168 -2.96 11.18 -29.58
C ASP A 168 -3.35 11.98 -28.31
N ASN A 169 -4.47 11.65 -27.67
CA ASN A 169 -4.91 12.33 -26.46
C ASN A 169 -4.01 11.91 -25.28
N GLU A 170 -3.30 12.89 -24.70
CA GLU A 170 -2.34 12.67 -23.60
C GLU A 170 -3.01 12.03 -22.37
N LYS A 171 -4.25 12.44 -22.02
CA LYS A 171 -4.99 11.88 -20.88
C LYS A 171 -5.31 10.41 -21.10
N PHE A 172 -5.69 10.03 -22.32
CA PHE A 172 -6.05 8.65 -22.64
C PHE A 172 -4.82 7.74 -22.71
N LEU A 173 -3.70 8.27 -23.23
CA LEU A 173 -2.41 7.56 -23.21
C LEU A 173 -1.91 7.36 -21.77
N LYS A 174 -2.06 8.37 -20.91
CA LYS A 174 -1.73 8.25 -19.50
C LYS A 174 -2.56 7.18 -18.81
N LEU A 175 -3.89 7.19 -19.01
CA LEU A 175 -4.78 6.16 -18.45
C LEU A 175 -4.37 4.75 -18.88
N LYS A 176 -3.97 4.58 -20.16
CA LYS A 176 -3.44 3.30 -20.64
C LYS A 176 -2.16 2.91 -19.91
N ALA A 177 -1.28 3.86 -19.64
CA ALA A 177 -0.05 3.60 -18.88
C ALA A 177 -0.38 3.19 -17.43
N ASP A 178 -1.30 3.88 -16.76
CA ASP A 178 -1.75 3.55 -15.41
C ASP A 178 -2.39 2.15 -15.34
N HIS A 179 -3.22 1.80 -16.33
CA HIS A 179 -3.76 0.45 -16.46
C HIS A 179 -2.65 -0.61 -16.63
N LEU A 180 -1.63 -0.33 -17.43
CA LEU A 180 -0.51 -1.24 -17.62
C LEU A 180 0.30 -1.45 -16.33
N ILE A 181 0.50 -0.39 -15.53
CA ILE A 181 1.13 -0.48 -14.20
C ILE A 181 0.30 -1.38 -13.28
N SER A 182 -1.00 -1.12 -13.17
CA SER A 182 -1.93 -1.90 -12.35
C SER A 182 -2.05 -3.36 -12.79
N SER A 183 -1.84 -3.63 -14.08
CA SER A 183 -1.83 -4.98 -14.66
C SER A 183 -0.46 -5.68 -14.56
N ASN A 184 0.48 -5.15 -13.76
CA ASN A 184 1.85 -5.66 -13.61
C ASN A 184 2.65 -5.72 -14.93
N ARG A 185 2.43 -4.73 -15.82
CA ARG A 185 3.13 -4.55 -17.10
C ARG A 185 3.86 -3.20 -17.16
N PRO A 186 4.65 -2.83 -16.14
CA PRO A 186 5.22 -1.49 -16.02
C PRO A 186 6.18 -1.12 -17.13
N LYS A 187 6.86 -2.08 -17.77
CA LYS A 187 7.80 -1.80 -18.87
C LYS A 187 7.11 -1.18 -20.08
N GLU A 188 5.91 -1.62 -20.41
CA GLU A 188 5.13 -1.06 -21.51
C GLU A 188 4.60 0.33 -21.18
N ALA A 189 4.21 0.55 -19.92
CA ALA A 189 3.83 1.87 -19.43
C ALA A 189 4.99 2.88 -19.54
N ILE A 190 6.21 2.47 -19.19
CA ILE A 190 7.42 3.31 -19.29
C ILE A 190 7.63 3.83 -20.73
N GLU A 191 7.39 3.01 -21.76
CA GLU A 191 7.53 3.44 -23.16
C GLU A 191 6.52 4.54 -23.51
N ILE A 192 5.25 4.38 -23.10
CA ILE A 192 4.21 5.38 -23.34
C ILE A 192 4.51 6.68 -22.59
N LEU A 193 4.87 6.59 -21.30
CA LEU A 193 5.14 7.74 -20.45
C LEU A 193 6.35 8.55 -20.90
N ASN A 194 7.42 7.87 -21.34
CA ASN A 194 8.56 8.56 -21.95
C ASN A 194 8.15 9.32 -23.21
N SER A 195 7.29 8.74 -24.07
CA SER A 195 6.80 9.42 -25.27
C SER A 195 5.95 10.65 -24.92
N LEU A 196 5.14 10.60 -23.86
CA LEU A 196 4.39 11.75 -23.36
C LEU A 196 5.33 12.85 -22.85
N LEU A 197 6.38 12.48 -22.13
CA LEU A 197 7.35 13.43 -21.57
C LEU A 197 8.29 14.02 -22.64
N ASP A 198 8.54 13.31 -23.74
CA ASP A 198 9.23 13.85 -24.93
C ASP A 198 8.42 14.98 -25.58
N ILE A 199 7.08 14.90 -25.53
CA ILE A 199 6.16 15.96 -26.04
C ILE A 199 6.03 17.09 -25.04
N ASN A 200 5.75 16.76 -23.78
CA ASN A 200 5.54 17.73 -22.70
C ASN A 200 6.36 17.38 -21.44
N PRO A 201 7.62 17.86 -21.33
CA PRO A 201 8.49 17.60 -20.18
C PRO A 201 7.99 18.16 -18.83
N TYR A 202 6.97 19.03 -18.87
CA TYR A 202 6.38 19.65 -17.67
C TYR A 202 5.12 18.94 -17.19
N ASN A 203 4.77 17.79 -17.77
CA ASN A 203 3.61 16.99 -17.37
C ASN A 203 3.92 16.24 -16.07
N LEU A 204 3.55 16.84 -14.92
CA LEU A 204 3.73 16.24 -13.59
C LEU A 204 3.07 14.87 -13.46
N ASN A 205 1.85 14.72 -13.99
CA ASN A 205 1.11 13.45 -13.94
C ASN A 205 1.85 12.32 -14.68
N ALA A 206 2.52 12.63 -15.78
CA ALA A 206 3.33 11.65 -16.51
C ALA A 206 4.61 11.30 -15.71
N TRP A 207 5.24 12.26 -15.04
CA TRP A 207 6.39 12.00 -14.17
C TRP A 207 6.01 11.12 -12.98
N HIS A 208 4.84 11.34 -12.36
CA HIS A 208 4.33 10.52 -11.27
C HIS A 208 4.15 9.06 -11.71
N SER A 209 3.37 8.83 -12.79
CA SER A 209 3.14 7.47 -13.30
C SER A 209 4.44 6.80 -13.76
N LEU A 210 5.40 7.55 -14.33
CA LEU A 210 6.71 7.01 -14.71
C LEU A 210 7.51 6.56 -13.49
N GLY A 211 7.48 7.35 -12.42
CA GLY A 211 8.11 7.01 -11.15
C GLY A 211 7.49 5.77 -10.52
N GLU A 212 6.16 5.66 -10.51
CA GLU A 212 5.44 4.47 -10.05
C GLU A 212 5.79 3.23 -10.87
N ALA A 213 5.88 3.36 -12.21
CA ALA A 213 6.27 2.27 -13.07
C ALA A 213 7.69 1.76 -12.78
N TYR A 214 8.65 2.67 -12.53
CA TYR A 214 9.98 2.28 -12.10
C TYR A 214 10.00 1.69 -10.70
N PHE A 215 9.18 2.19 -9.77
CA PHE A 215 9.04 1.64 -8.42
C PHE A 215 8.53 0.19 -8.46
N VAL A 216 7.52 -0.10 -9.27
CA VAL A 216 7.01 -1.48 -9.48
C VAL A 216 8.09 -2.38 -10.13
N CYS A 217 8.99 -1.82 -10.93
CA CYS A 217 10.15 -2.53 -11.46
C CYS A 217 11.30 -2.68 -10.44
N GLU A 218 11.16 -2.16 -9.23
CA GLU A 218 12.20 -2.09 -8.18
C GLU A 218 13.46 -1.30 -8.62
N ASP A 219 13.34 -0.48 -9.68
CA ASP A 219 14.42 0.44 -10.13
C ASP A 219 14.34 1.75 -9.33
N PHE A 220 14.65 1.65 -8.02
CA PHE A 220 14.56 2.78 -7.10
C PHE A 220 15.45 3.96 -7.51
N SER A 221 16.55 3.71 -8.22
CA SER A 221 17.41 4.79 -8.73
C SER A 221 16.70 5.65 -9.75
N LYS A 222 16.01 5.03 -10.73
CA LYS A 222 15.20 5.77 -11.70
C LYS A 222 13.95 6.35 -11.09
N THR A 223 13.34 5.68 -10.12
CA THR A 223 12.22 6.24 -9.36
C THR A 223 12.61 7.57 -8.71
N MET A 224 13.77 7.64 -8.06
CA MET A 224 14.26 8.89 -7.46
C MET A 224 14.57 9.96 -8.50
N GLU A 225 15.16 9.57 -9.66
CA GLU A 225 15.42 10.50 -10.76
C GLU A 225 14.13 11.12 -11.31
N THR A 226 13.07 10.32 -11.52
CA THR A 226 11.76 10.84 -11.95
C THR A 226 11.13 11.76 -10.91
N ALA A 227 11.23 11.40 -9.62
CA ALA A 227 10.77 12.26 -8.53
C ALA A 227 11.54 13.58 -8.47
N ASP A 228 12.85 13.59 -8.76
CA ASP A 228 13.64 14.81 -8.83
C ASP A 228 13.22 15.72 -9.99
N PHE A 229 12.83 15.16 -11.14
CA PHE A 229 12.24 15.94 -12.25
C PHE A 229 10.90 16.57 -11.85
N ALA A 230 10.02 15.81 -11.19
CA ALA A 230 8.76 16.34 -10.70
C ALA A 230 8.98 17.47 -9.66
N LEU A 231 9.90 17.28 -8.71
CA LEU A 231 10.27 18.27 -7.71
C LEU A 231 10.98 19.51 -8.29
N ALA A 232 11.59 19.38 -9.47
CA ALA A 232 12.15 20.54 -10.19
C ALA A 232 11.06 21.40 -10.85
N ILE A 233 9.91 20.80 -11.17
CA ILE A 233 8.72 21.51 -11.68
C ILE A 233 7.95 22.15 -10.53
N ASP A 234 7.66 21.36 -9.48
CA ASP A 234 7.02 21.81 -8.24
C ASP A 234 7.80 21.27 -7.03
N GLU A 235 8.50 22.12 -6.32
CA GLU A 235 9.31 21.74 -5.15
C GLU A 235 8.49 21.20 -3.98
N HIS A 236 7.17 21.42 -3.98
CA HIS A 236 6.22 21.01 -2.95
C HIS A 236 5.37 19.81 -3.37
N ASP A 237 5.66 19.20 -4.53
CA ASP A 237 4.88 18.09 -5.04
C ASP A 237 4.85 16.91 -4.06
N ALA A 238 3.66 16.65 -3.53
CA ALA A 238 3.43 15.65 -2.49
C ALA A 238 3.78 14.24 -2.95
N GLN A 239 3.36 13.88 -4.16
CA GLN A 239 3.54 12.53 -4.71
C GLN A 239 5.01 12.23 -4.98
N ALA A 240 5.74 13.20 -5.54
CA ALA A 240 7.17 13.07 -5.77
C ALA A 240 7.97 12.97 -4.47
N LEU A 241 7.60 13.76 -3.44
CA LEU A 241 8.22 13.67 -2.11
C LEU A 241 8.04 12.28 -1.50
N LEU A 242 6.82 11.73 -1.56
CA LEU A 242 6.52 10.38 -1.05
C LEU A 242 7.25 9.29 -1.82
N LEU A 243 7.20 9.36 -3.14
CA LEU A 243 7.83 8.37 -4.01
C LEU A 243 9.35 8.30 -3.78
N LYS A 244 9.98 9.48 -3.63
CA LYS A 244 11.40 9.57 -3.31
C LYS A 244 11.71 9.05 -1.90
N ALA A 245 10.93 9.45 -0.90
CA ALA A 245 11.10 9.00 0.49
C ALA A 245 10.94 7.48 0.62
N THR A 246 9.91 6.91 -0.02
CA THR A 246 9.65 5.47 0.01
C THR A 246 10.76 4.70 -0.72
N SER A 247 11.28 5.22 -1.84
CA SER A 247 12.41 4.62 -2.56
C SER A 247 13.69 4.60 -1.71
N LEU A 248 13.97 5.68 -0.97
CA LEU A 248 15.10 5.75 -0.04
C LEU A 248 14.93 4.77 1.13
N LEU A 249 13.70 4.61 1.65
CA LEU A 249 13.39 3.62 2.67
C LEU A 249 13.69 2.20 2.17
N GLN A 250 13.28 1.85 0.95
CA GLN A 250 13.59 0.56 0.33
C GLN A 250 15.10 0.33 0.15
N GLN A 251 15.84 1.38 -0.15
CA GLN A 251 17.31 1.33 -0.24
C GLN A 251 18.03 1.41 1.12
N GLN A 252 17.30 1.39 2.23
CA GLN A 252 17.83 1.53 3.60
C GLN A 252 18.56 2.87 3.85
N ASN A 253 18.27 3.90 3.05
CA ASN A 253 18.76 5.25 3.29
C ASN A 253 17.80 6.02 4.20
N LEU A 254 17.73 5.57 5.45
CA LEU A 254 16.67 5.88 6.40
C LEU A 254 16.67 7.36 6.85
N ASP A 255 17.85 7.96 7.07
CA ASP A 255 17.95 9.35 7.52
C ASP A 255 17.43 10.33 6.45
N GLU A 256 17.77 10.10 5.17
CA GLU A 256 17.28 10.94 4.07
C GLU A 256 15.78 10.73 3.84
N ALA A 257 15.29 9.49 3.92
CA ALA A 257 13.86 9.20 3.84
C ALA A 257 13.07 9.97 4.90
N HIS A 258 13.50 9.90 6.17
CA HIS A 258 12.89 10.64 7.27
C HIS A 258 12.86 12.15 7.02
N GLN A 259 13.94 12.76 6.49
CA GLN A 259 13.96 14.20 6.17
C GLN A 259 12.92 14.58 5.10
N LEU A 260 12.68 13.72 4.11
CA LEU A 260 11.65 13.95 3.10
C LEU A 260 10.23 13.82 3.68
N TYR A 261 9.98 12.84 4.58
CA TYR A 261 8.69 12.76 5.29
C TYR A 261 8.45 14.01 6.13
N LEU A 262 9.45 14.52 6.85
CA LEU A 262 9.33 15.79 7.60
C LEU A 262 9.03 16.99 6.70
N ARG A 263 9.56 17.00 5.47
CA ARG A 263 9.22 18.03 4.47
C ARG A 263 7.78 17.89 4.01
N TYR A 264 7.33 16.66 3.73
CA TYR A 264 5.95 16.36 3.35
C TYR A 264 4.93 16.83 4.41
N PHE A 265 5.16 16.51 5.69
CA PHE A 265 4.22 16.82 6.77
C PHE A 265 3.96 18.32 6.99
N LYS A 266 4.86 19.20 6.55
CA LYS A 266 4.67 20.65 6.69
C LYS A 266 3.47 21.16 5.90
N GLU A 267 3.15 20.50 4.80
CA GLU A 267 2.15 20.96 3.85
C GLU A 267 0.96 19.98 3.75
N HIS A 268 1.19 18.72 4.03
CA HIS A 268 0.21 17.64 3.92
C HIS A 268 0.06 16.83 5.22
N PRO A 269 -0.41 17.45 6.33
CA PRO A 269 -0.43 16.79 7.64
C PRO A 269 -1.59 15.79 7.84
N SER A 270 -2.47 15.62 6.85
CA SER A 270 -3.74 14.90 7.02
C SER A 270 -3.76 13.49 6.40
N ASN A 271 -2.64 13.00 5.85
CA ASN A 271 -2.55 11.68 5.24
C ASN A 271 -1.83 10.71 6.19
N GLU A 272 -2.45 9.58 6.55
CA GLU A 272 -1.91 8.60 7.47
C GLU A 272 -0.74 7.78 6.91
N ILE A 273 -0.71 7.55 5.58
CA ILE A 273 0.29 6.68 4.94
C ILE A 273 1.73 7.16 5.14
N PRO A 274 2.07 8.44 4.93
CA PRO A 274 3.43 8.93 5.18
C PRO A 274 3.85 8.83 6.65
N TYR A 275 2.91 9.00 7.59
CA TYR A 275 3.20 8.80 9.01
C TYR A 275 3.50 7.35 9.34
N LEU A 276 2.80 6.40 8.71
CA LEU A 276 3.11 4.97 8.82
C LEU A 276 4.54 4.68 8.34
N PHE A 277 4.90 5.13 7.13
CA PHE A 277 6.22 4.87 6.56
C PHE A 277 7.35 5.57 7.30
N ASP A 278 7.13 6.81 7.80
CA ASP A 278 8.11 7.48 8.65
C ASP A 278 8.28 6.75 9.99
N GLY A 279 7.21 6.23 10.56
CA GLY A 279 7.24 5.37 11.74
C GLY A 279 8.06 4.09 11.53
N VAL A 280 7.91 3.44 10.38
CA VAL A 280 8.73 2.28 9.97
C VAL A 280 10.21 2.69 9.83
N CYS A 281 10.48 3.82 9.18
CA CYS A 281 11.83 4.37 9.01
C CYS A 281 12.50 4.63 10.36
N LEU A 282 11.82 5.31 11.27
CA LEU A 282 12.32 5.63 12.60
C LEU A 282 12.50 4.37 13.47
N SER A 283 11.63 3.37 13.32
CA SER A 283 11.78 2.07 13.98
C SER A 283 13.03 1.34 13.51
N ALA A 284 13.32 1.37 12.22
CA ALA A 284 14.54 0.80 11.65
C ALA A 284 15.81 1.55 12.08
N LEU A 285 15.71 2.85 12.39
CA LEU A 285 16.76 3.66 13.02
C LEU A 285 16.87 3.46 14.54
N GLU A 286 16.07 2.57 15.12
CA GLU A 286 15.97 2.33 16.57
C GLU A 286 15.52 3.57 17.38
N ARG A 287 14.88 4.54 16.72
CA ARG A 287 14.32 5.78 17.32
C ARG A 287 12.87 5.55 17.74
N TYR A 288 12.65 4.59 18.66
CA TYR A 288 11.34 4.03 18.98
C TYR A 288 10.33 5.04 19.54
N ASP A 289 10.75 6.02 20.36
CA ASP A 289 9.84 7.05 20.87
C ASP A 289 9.31 7.97 19.77
N GLU A 290 10.16 8.29 18.80
CA GLU A 290 9.76 9.09 17.64
C GLU A 290 8.89 8.27 16.68
N ALA A 291 9.26 7.01 16.44
CA ALA A 291 8.44 6.07 15.67
C ALA A 291 7.04 5.93 16.25
N LEU A 292 6.93 5.78 17.58
CA LEU A 292 5.65 5.71 18.28
C LEU A 292 4.80 6.96 18.04
N SER A 293 5.41 8.15 18.09
CA SER A 293 4.68 9.41 17.84
C SER A 293 4.09 9.45 16.43
N GLN A 294 4.84 9.03 15.42
CA GLN A 294 4.37 9.01 14.03
C GLN A 294 3.28 7.95 13.81
N LEU A 295 3.48 6.74 14.33
CA LEU A 295 2.50 5.67 14.20
C LEU A 295 1.17 5.95 14.93
N LEU A 296 1.21 6.60 16.08
CA LEU A 296 -0.02 7.06 16.78
C LEU A 296 -0.73 8.15 15.98
N LYS A 297 0.02 9.01 15.27
CA LYS A 297 -0.58 9.99 14.36
C LYS A 297 -1.21 9.31 13.15
N ALA A 298 -0.58 8.28 12.59
CA ALA A 298 -1.18 7.45 11.55
C ALA A 298 -2.48 6.78 12.04
N GLU A 299 -2.50 6.22 13.25
CA GLU A 299 -3.71 5.63 13.85
C GLU A 299 -4.83 6.68 14.02
N GLU A 300 -4.51 7.89 14.49
CA GLU A 300 -5.48 8.99 14.65
C GLU A 300 -6.12 9.37 13.31
N LEU A 301 -5.29 9.46 12.24
CA LEU A 301 -5.74 9.88 10.91
C LEU A 301 -6.52 8.80 10.16
N SER A 302 -6.20 7.53 10.37
CA SER A 302 -6.86 6.38 9.70
C SER A 302 -8.34 6.23 10.06
N GLN A 303 -8.82 6.85 11.12
CA GLN A 303 -10.21 6.84 11.61
C GLN A 303 -10.87 5.45 11.69
N GLY A 304 -10.08 4.39 11.71
CA GLY A 304 -10.56 3.02 11.86
C GLY A 304 -11.10 2.35 10.59
N TYR A 305 -10.90 2.95 9.41
CA TYR A 305 -11.42 2.42 8.12
C TYR A 305 -10.35 2.34 7.03
N SER A 306 -9.10 2.69 7.33
CA SER A 306 -8.01 2.60 6.37
C SER A 306 -7.64 1.15 6.06
N THR A 307 -7.34 0.85 4.79
CA THR A 307 -6.75 -0.44 4.37
C THR A 307 -5.41 -0.69 5.06
N GLU A 308 -4.72 0.39 5.46
CA GLU A 308 -3.43 0.33 6.15
C GLU A 308 -3.55 0.10 7.66
N GLN A 309 -4.75 0.05 8.22
CA GLN A 309 -4.96 -0.04 9.67
C GLN A 309 -4.30 -1.28 10.29
N GLN A 310 -4.33 -2.41 9.61
CA GLN A 310 -3.64 -3.61 10.07
C GLN A 310 -2.12 -3.39 10.11
N HIS A 311 -1.56 -2.72 9.12
CA HIS A 311 -0.12 -2.39 9.07
C HIS A 311 0.26 -1.38 10.17
N ILE A 312 -0.56 -0.36 10.41
CA ILE A 312 -0.36 0.59 11.51
C ILE A 312 -0.32 -0.14 12.86
N TYR A 313 -1.30 -1.02 13.12
CA TYR A 313 -1.36 -1.77 14.37
C TYR A 313 -0.19 -2.75 14.53
N ALA A 314 0.24 -3.41 13.46
CA ALA A 314 1.40 -4.30 13.48
C ALA A 314 2.68 -3.54 13.87
N ASN A 315 2.92 -2.37 13.26
CA ASN A 315 4.07 -1.53 13.58
C ASN A 315 3.98 -0.94 14.98
N LEU A 316 2.79 -0.53 15.45
CA LEU A 316 2.59 -0.08 16.84
C LEU A 316 2.89 -1.21 17.84
N SER A 317 2.44 -2.43 17.55
CA SER A 317 2.72 -3.60 18.39
C SER A 317 4.23 -3.86 18.49
N GLU A 318 4.96 -3.82 17.36
CA GLU A 318 6.41 -4.00 17.33
C GLU A 318 7.13 -2.89 18.11
N VAL A 319 6.79 -1.62 17.90
CA VAL A 319 7.42 -0.50 18.62
C VAL A 319 7.17 -0.57 20.11
N TYR A 320 5.94 -0.91 20.55
CA TYR A 320 5.68 -1.12 21.98
C TYR A 320 6.45 -2.30 22.55
N SER A 321 6.64 -3.38 21.77
CA SER A 321 7.51 -4.49 22.16
C SER A 321 8.95 -4.03 22.41
N ARG A 322 9.51 -3.22 21.49
CA ARG A 322 10.87 -2.65 21.61
C ARG A 322 11.01 -1.68 22.80
N LEU A 323 9.93 -1.01 23.17
CA LEU A 323 9.85 -0.16 24.36
C LEU A 323 9.53 -0.95 25.65
N HIS A 324 9.49 -2.28 25.58
CA HIS A 324 9.17 -3.21 26.67
C HIS A 324 7.76 -3.03 27.29
N ASP A 325 6.81 -2.43 26.56
CA ASP A 325 5.40 -2.32 26.95
C ASP A 325 4.60 -3.46 26.28
N THR A 326 4.79 -4.68 26.79
CA THR A 326 4.16 -5.89 26.22
C THR A 326 2.62 -5.86 26.31
N ASP A 327 2.05 -5.18 27.30
CA ASP A 327 0.59 -5.10 27.46
C ASP A 327 -0.04 -4.29 26.33
N LYS A 328 0.57 -3.16 25.97
CA LYS A 328 0.09 -2.38 24.83
C LYS A 328 0.37 -3.08 23.50
N ALA A 329 1.54 -3.71 23.35
CA ALA A 329 1.83 -4.51 22.18
C ALA A 329 0.75 -5.57 21.92
N PHE A 330 0.32 -6.30 22.97
CA PHE A 330 -0.77 -7.28 22.88
C PHE A 330 -2.12 -6.64 22.56
N GLY A 331 -2.40 -5.47 23.13
CA GLY A 331 -3.63 -4.73 22.82
C GLY A 331 -3.75 -4.43 21.30
N TYR A 332 -2.64 -4.10 20.63
CA TYR A 332 -2.65 -3.90 19.18
C TYR A 332 -2.78 -5.21 18.40
N ILE A 333 -2.17 -6.30 18.84
CA ILE A 333 -2.38 -7.62 18.23
C ILE A 333 -3.86 -8.02 18.32
N ASP A 334 -4.51 -7.78 19.46
CA ASP A 334 -5.94 -8.07 19.64
C ASP A 334 -6.81 -7.22 18.70
N LYS A 335 -6.47 -5.94 18.50
CA LYS A 335 -7.13 -5.08 17.50
C LYS A 335 -6.97 -5.63 16.07
N ILE A 336 -5.79 -6.15 15.70
CA ILE A 336 -5.59 -6.78 14.39
C ILE A 336 -6.51 -7.99 14.26
N LYS A 337 -6.62 -8.83 15.29
CA LYS A 337 -7.48 -10.01 15.27
C LYS A 337 -8.98 -9.68 15.18
N GLU A 338 -9.41 -8.52 15.69
CA GLU A 338 -10.78 -8.02 15.51
C GLU A 338 -11.07 -7.67 14.04
N ILE A 339 -10.09 -7.12 13.31
CA ILE A 339 -10.20 -6.77 11.88
C ILE A 339 -10.05 -8.01 11.01
N ASN A 340 -9.08 -8.87 11.34
CA ASN A 340 -8.74 -10.08 10.62
C ASN A 340 -8.81 -11.29 11.58
N PRO A 341 -9.93 -12.01 11.63
CA PRO A 341 -10.12 -13.16 12.54
C PRO A 341 -9.10 -14.30 12.29
N ASP A 342 -8.55 -14.39 11.08
CA ASP A 342 -7.56 -15.42 10.70
C ASP A 342 -6.14 -15.02 11.14
N TYR A 343 -5.95 -13.84 11.75
CA TYR A 343 -4.65 -13.39 12.19
C TYR A 343 -4.09 -14.27 13.33
N GLU A 344 -2.84 -14.67 13.18
CA GLU A 344 -2.14 -15.63 14.05
C GLU A 344 -1.63 -14.96 15.36
N ALA A 345 -2.56 -14.39 16.13
CA ALA A 345 -2.26 -13.57 17.29
C ALA A 345 -1.34 -14.26 18.32
N ASP A 346 -1.53 -15.56 18.58
CA ASP A 346 -0.72 -16.31 19.56
C ASP A 346 0.73 -16.51 19.09
N LEU A 347 0.95 -16.62 17.76
CA LEU A 347 2.30 -16.65 17.18
C LEU A 347 3.03 -15.33 17.43
N TYR A 348 2.38 -14.21 17.11
CA TYR A 348 2.97 -12.87 17.27
C TYR A 348 3.13 -12.48 18.74
N LYS A 349 2.21 -12.85 19.64
CA LYS A 349 2.38 -12.67 21.09
C LYS A 349 3.58 -13.48 21.60
N GLY A 350 3.74 -14.72 21.12
CA GLY A 350 4.92 -15.54 21.43
C GLY A 350 6.22 -14.86 20.97
N HIS A 351 6.23 -14.30 19.76
CA HIS A 351 7.38 -13.57 19.23
C HIS A 351 7.75 -12.36 20.11
N ILE A 352 6.80 -11.53 20.47
CA ILE A 352 7.00 -10.37 21.36
C ILE A 352 7.53 -10.79 22.73
N LEU A 353 6.99 -11.86 23.31
CA LEU A 353 7.45 -12.37 24.59
C LEU A 353 8.90 -12.87 24.52
N MET A 354 9.29 -13.50 23.41
CA MET A 354 10.70 -13.86 23.18
C MET A 354 11.61 -12.64 23.11
N GLN A 355 11.23 -11.61 22.37
CA GLN A 355 12.00 -10.35 22.30
C GLN A 355 12.17 -9.71 23.68
N ASN A 356 11.19 -9.89 24.56
CA ASN A 356 11.19 -9.33 25.92
C ASN A 356 11.67 -10.31 27.01
N GLU A 357 12.43 -11.36 26.62
CA GLU A 357 13.03 -12.35 27.51
C GLU A 357 12.03 -13.14 28.38
N ARG A 358 10.73 -13.14 28.04
CA ARG A 358 9.65 -13.87 28.74
C ARG A 358 9.44 -15.26 28.11
N GLU A 359 10.50 -16.04 28.08
CA GLU A 359 10.59 -17.29 27.32
C GLU A 359 9.50 -18.32 27.65
N ASN A 360 9.19 -18.54 28.94
CA ASN A 360 8.19 -19.55 29.33
C ASN A 360 6.79 -19.19 28.81
N GLU A 361 6.42 -17.93 28.89
CA GLU A 361 5.14 -17.43 28.41
C GLU A 361 5.07 -17.47 26.88
N ALA A 362 6.18 -17.16 26.22
CA ALA A 362 6.29 -17.29 24.76
C ALA A 362 6.05 -18.72 24.30
N LEU A 363 6.63 -19.70 24.99
CA LEU A 363 6.42 -21.12 24.68
C LEU A 363 4.95 -21.55 24.88
N GLU A 364 4.25 -21.00 25.87
CA GLU A 364 2.83 -21.24 26.08
C GLU A 364 2.01 -20.73 24.86
N CYS A 365 2.29 -19.50 24.39
CA CYS A 365 1.67 -18.93 23.22
C CYS A 365 1.94 -19.77 21.96
N TYR A 366 3.19 -20.15 21.69
CA TYR A 366 3.53 -21.02 20.57
C TYR A 366 2.84 -22.39 20.63
N ASN A 367 2.75 -22.99 21.82
CA ASN A 367 2.03 -24.25 21.97
C ASN A 367 0.53 -24.10 21.69
N THR A 368 -0.07 -22.99 22.14
CA THR A 368 -1.48 -22.67 21.85
C THR A 368 -1.69 -22.53 20.36
N PHE A 369 -0.82 -21.78 19.69
CA PHE A 369 -0.85 -21.59 18.24
C PHE A 369 -0.74 -22.93 17.49
N ILE A 370 0.26 -23.77 17.82
CA ILE A 370 0.45 -25.08 17.18
C ILE A 370 -0.77 -26.00 17.38
N GLN A 371 -1.42 -25.95 18.55
CA GLN A 371 -2.59 -26.79 18.85
C GLN A 371 -3.86 -26.32 18.13
N SER A 372 -3.98 -25.04 17.87
CA SER A 372 -5.15 -24.42 17.21
C SER A 372 -5.04 -24.37 15.69
N HIS A 373 -3.83 -24.47 15.13
CA HIS A 373 -3.60 -24.36 13.71
C HIS A 373 -4.02 -25.65 12.97
N GLU A 374 -4.64 -25.50 11.80
CA GLU A 374 -5.15 -26.63 11.00
C GLU A 374 -4.03 -27.56 10.51
N ASP A 375 -2.91 -26.98 10.05
CA ASP A 375 -1.71 -27.73 9.66
C ASP A 375 -0.59 -27.59 10.70
N PRO A 376 -0.34 -28.65 11.50
CA PRO A 376 0.75 -28.63 12.47
C PRO A 376 2.14 -28.49 11.83
N SER A 377 2.32 -28.87 10.56
CA SER A 377 3.60 -28.74 9.86
C SER A 377 3.92 -27.28 9.58
N GLU A 378 2.93 -26.56 9.05
CA GLU A 378 2.99 -25.12 8.82
C GLU A 378 3.16 -24.35 10.14
N ALA A 379 2.38 -24.69 11.17
CA ALA A 379 2.50 -24.08 12.48
C ALA A 379 3.91 -24.23 13.07
N HIS A 380 4.51 -25.40 13.00
CA HIS A 380 5.90 -25.60 13.43
C HIS A 380 6.88 -24.79 12.57
N PHE A 381 6.66 -24.70 11.26
CA PHE A 381 7.49 -23.89 10.38
C PHE A 381 7.45 -22.41 10.78
N LEU A 382 6.27 -21.84 11.01
CA LEU A 382 6.07 -20.44 11.41
C LEU A 382 6.69 -20.13 12.78
N VAL A 383 6.51 -21.03 13.76
CA VAL A 383 7.20 -20.90 15.07
C VAL A 383 8.70 -20.96 14.89
N GLY A 384 9.20 -21.84 14.01
CA GLY A 384 10.63 -21.92 13.67
C GLY A 384 11.16 -20.60 13.11
N LEU A 385 10.40 -19.93 12.24
CA LEU A 385 10.76 -18.59 11.72
C LEU A 385 10.86 -17.56 12.83
N SER A 386 9.84 -17.47 13.68
CA SER A 386 9.83 -16.55 14.83
C SER A 386 11.03 -16.77 15.77
N LEU A 387 11.42 -18.01 15.99
CA LEU A 387 12.60 -18.36 16.81
C LEU A 387 13.91 -18.00 16.11
N VAL A 388 14.00 -18.08 14.78
CA VAL A 388 15.17 -17.63 14.00
C VAL A 388 15.37 -16.12 14.15
N GLU A 389 14.29 -15.35 14.04
CA GLU A 389 14.33 -13.89 14.22
C GLU A 389 14.81 -13.50 15.62
N ASN A 390 14.42 -14.28 16.63
CA ASN A 390 14.91 -14.14 18.01
C ASN A 390 16.29 -14.79 18.25
N LYS A 391 16.99 -15.24 17.21
CA LYS A 391 18.33 -15.88 17.26
C LYS A 391 18.39 -17.17 18.07
N LEU A 392 17.26 -17.82 18.33
CA LEU A 392 17.14 -19.08 19.07
C LEU A 392 17.28 -20.30 18.13
N TYR A 393 18.39 -20.36 17.42
CA TYR A 393 18.64 -21.29 16.30
C TYR A 393 18.50 -22.77 16.66
N GLU A 394 18.85 -23.18 17.90
CA GLU A 394 18.70 -24.58 18.32
C GLU A 394 17.22 -24.98 18.42
N ARG A 395 16.39 -24.14 19.01
CA ARG A 395 14.95 -24.39 19.11
C ARG A 395 14.28 -24.30 17.75
N ALA A 396 14.63 -23.29 16.95
CA ALA A 396 14.15 -23.15 15.59
C ALA A 396 14.40 -24.45 14.77
N ARG A 397 15.62 -25.00 14.94
CA ARG A 397 16.00 -26.26 14.30
C ARG A 397 15.08 -27.42 14.68
N GLU A 398 14.69 -27.55 15.94
CA GLU A 398 13.76 -28.60 16.39
C GLU A 398 12.40 -28.49 15.68
N HIS A 399 11.88 -27.29 15.54
CA HIS A 399 10.64 -27.02 14.83
C HIS A 399 10.74 -27.32 13.32
N PHE A 400 11.80 -26.87 12.64
CA PHE A 400 12.01 -27.22 11.24
C PHE A 400 12.22 -28.72 10.99
N LEU A 401 12.87 -29.44 11.91
CA LEU A 401 12.97 -30.88 11.82
C LEU A 401 11.63 -31.58 12.00
N TYR A 402 10.73 -31.05 12.83
CA TYR A 402 9.37 -31.56 12.94
C TYR A 402 8.61 -31.40 11.63
N THR A 403 8.74 -30.25 10.96
CA THR A 403 8.15 -30.00 9.63
C THR A 403 8.57 -31.05 8.61
N LEU A 404 9.84 -31.55 8.67
CA LEU A 404 10.35 -32.56 7.74
C LEU A 404 9.92 -34.00 8.06
N ASN A 405 9.54 -34.31 9.30
CA ASN A 405 9.27 -35.69 9.75
C ASN A 405 7.88 -36.25 9.36
N ARG A 406 7.01 -35.45 8.75
CA ARG A 406 5.74 -35.89 8.18
C ARG A 406 5.92 -36.25 6.69
N ASP A 407 5.11 -37.18 6.19
CA ASP A 407 5.13 -37.70 4.80
C ASP A 407 4.83 -36.62 3.71
N ALA A 408 4.97 -35.35 4.03
CA ALA A 408 4.74 -34.22 3.18
C ALA A 408 5.98 -33.85 2.33
N SER A 409 6.63 -34.85 1.69
CA SER A 409 7.82 -34.63 0.85
C SER A 409 7.59 -33.73 -0.39
N GLN A 410 6.38 -33.21 -0.58
CA GLN A 410 6.00 -32.29 -1.67
C GLN A 410 5.41 -30.96 -1.19
N ASP A 411 5.26 -30.77 0.11
CA ASP A 411 4.78 -29.50 0.67
C ASP A 411 5.85 -28.42 0.59
N LYS A 412 5.43 -27.17 0.23
CA LYS A 412 6.34 -26.03 0.05
C LYS A 412 7.09 -25.67 1.32
N GLU A 413 6.44 -25.73 2.48
CA GLU A 413 7.01 -25.41 3.79
C GLU A 413 8.10 -26.41 4.15
N SER A 414 7.85 -27.71 3.95
CA SER A 414 8.84 -28.76 4.13
C SER A 414 10.08 -28.58 3.24
N GLN A 415 9.88 -28.09 2.01
CA GLN A 415 11.02 -27.79 1.13
C GLN A 415 11.82 -26.58 1.62
N LYS A 416 11.15 -25.49 2.03
CA LYS A 416 11.79 -24.30 2.59
C LYS A 416 12.53 -24.60 3.90
N ALA A 417 12.02 -25.52 4.73
CA ALA A 417 12.65 -25.88 6.00
C ALA A 417 14.11 -26.34 5.85
N TYR A 418 14.50 -26.94 4.71
CA TYR A 418 15.92 -27.27 4.47
C TYR A 418 16.82 -26.03 4.39
N ALA A 419 16.36 -24.92 3.81
CA ALA A 419 17.13 -23.70 3.73
C ALA A 419 17.31 -23.06 5.14
N TYR A 420 16.26 -23.05 5.96
CA TYR A 420 16.34 -22.55 7.33
C TYR A 420 17.16 -23.47 8.26
N LEU A 421 17.14 -24.79 8.05
CA LEU A 421 18.01 -25.73 8.74
C LEU A 421 19.49 -25.48 8.38
N ALA A 422 19.79 -25.26 7.11
CA ALA A 422 21.12 -24.87 6.68
C ALA A 422 21.55 -23.56 7.35
N TYR A 423 20.66 -22.57 7.37
CA TYR A 423 20.92 -21.29 8.04
C TYR A 423 21.16 -21.45 9.55
N CYS A 424 20.30 -22.17 10.26
CA CYS A 424 20.50 -22.46 11.69
C CYS A 424 21.82 -23.17 11.96
N ALA A 425 22.20 -24.15 11.13
CA ALA A 425 23.46 -24.89 11.27
C ALA A 425 24.67 -23.98 11.02
N LEU A 426 24.59 -23.06 10.04
CA LEU A 426 25.65 -22.06 9.77
C LEU A 426 25.82 -21.13 10.96
N MET A 427 24.72 -20.57 11.48
CA MET A 427 24.74 -19.65 12.62
C MET A 427 25.26 -20.28 13.91
N GLN A 428 25.18 -21.62 14.02
CA GLN A 428 25.69 -22.39 15.14
C GLN A 428 27.10 -22.99 14.90
N ASN A 429 27.76 -22.63 13.80
CA ASN A 429 29.06 -23.18 13.39
C ASN A 429 29.05 -24.73 13.23
N ARG A 430 27.93 -25.32 12.89
CA ARG A 430 27.76 -26.78 12.63
C ARG A 430 28.01 -27.08 11.16
N TYR A 431 29.24 -26.89 10.70
CA TYR A 431 29.58 -26.94 9.27
C TYR A 431 29.16 -28.25 8.57
N GLN A 432 29.30 -29.41 9.19
CA GLN A 432 28.90 -30.68 8.57
C GLN A 432 27.39 -30.78 8.35
N GLU A 433 26.62 -30.32 9.29
CA GLU A 433 25.16 -30.27 9.20
C GLU A 433 24.73 -29.20 8.18
N PHE A 434 25.35 -28.03 8.18
CA PHE A 434 25.16 -26.98 7.19
C PHE A 434 25.30 -27.48 5.75
N ILE A 435 26.41 -28.16 5.44
CA ILE A 435 26.68 -28.70 4.09
C ILE A 435 25.60 -29.70 3.65
N VAL A 436 25.12 -30.55 4.58
CA VAL A 436 24.08 -31.55 4.25
C VAL A 436 22.78 -30.85 3.88
N PHE A 437 22.30 -29.92 4.70
CA PHE A 437 21.05 -29.21 4.45
C PHE A 437 21.15 -28.26 3.26
N LEU A 438 22.29 -27.58 3.09
CA LEU A 438 22.54 -26.69 1.95
C LEU A 438 22.41 -27.44 0.62
N LYS A 439 23.01 -28.63 0.51
CA LYS A 439 22.91 -29.44 -0.70
C LYS A 439 21.48 -29.74 -1.06
N ILE A 440 20.67 -30.16 -0.08
CA ILE A 440 19.25 -30.50 -0.31
C ILE A 440 18.45 -29.23 -0.67
N ALA A 441 18.73 -28.11 0.00
CA ALA A 441 18.03 -26.86 -0.23
C ALA A 441 18.32 -26.26 -1.61
N CYS A 442 19.55 -26.39 -2.15
CA CYS A 442 19.88 -26.01 -3.52
C CYS A 442 19.00 -26.71 -4.58
N GLU A 443 18.59 -27.96 -4.29
CA GLU A 443 17.76 -28.74 -5.20
C GLU A 443 16.27 -28.48 -5.01
N LYS A 444 15.82 -28.23 -3.75
CA LYS A 444 14.40 -28.21 -3.39
C LYS A 444 13.81 -26.83 -3.16
N ALA A 445 14.60 -25.90 -2.66
CA ALA A 445 14.15 -24.57 -2.26
C ALA A 445 15.20 -23.49 -2.52
N PRO A 446 15.68 -23.32 -3.76
CA PRO A 446 16.71 -22.32 -4.08
C PRO A 446 16.28 -20.90 -3.72
N GLU A 447 15.01 -20.54 -3.94
CA GLU A 447 14.47 -19.24 -3.57
C GLU A 447 14.61 -18.94 -2.06
N ALA A 448 14.34 -19.92 -1.18
CA ALA A 448 14.49 -19.74 0.26
C ALA A 448 15.95 -19.61 0.69
N LEU A 449 16.91 -20.15 -0.08
CA LEU A 449 18.34 -19.97 0.18
C LEU A 449 18.80 -18.53 -0.09
N GLU A 450 18.24 -17.85 -1.06
CA GLU A 450 18.58 -16.45 -1.34
C GLU A 450 18.32 -15.56 -0.11
N TYR A 451 17.17 -15.75 0.54
CA TYR A 451 16.80 -14.99 1.75
C TYR A 451 17.54 -15.42 3.02
N THR A 452 18.08 -16.64 3.09
CA THR A 452 18.72 -17.18 4.29
C THR A 452 20.25 -17.11 4.19
N VAL A 453 20.83 -17.98 3.38
CA VAL A 453 22.28 -18.13 3.21
C VAL A 453 22.85 -17.15 2.19
N GLY A 454 22.02 -16.69 1.23
CA GLY A 454 22.44 -15.86 0.10
C GLY A 454 23.16 -14.57 0.52
N ARG A 455 22.77 -13.94 1.62
CA ARG A 455 23.45 -12.74 2.14
C ARG A 455 24.95 -12.94 2.50
N PHE A 456 25.41 -14.18 2.57
CA PHE A 456 26.80 -14.52 2.83
C PHE A 456 27.55 -15.01 1.59
N ILE A 457 26.90 -15.00 0.44
CA ILE A 457 27.41 -15.47 -0.85
C ILE A 457 27.34 -14.30 -1.84
N PRO A 458 28.31 -14.13 -2.77
CA PRO A 458 28.25 -13.08 -3.75
C PRO A 458 27.00 -13.16 -4.63
N GLU A 459 26.45 -12.00 -5.02
CA GLU A 459 25.21 -11.89 -5.80
C GLU A 459 25.31 -12.55 -7.21
N GLU A 460 26.52 -12.72 -7.72
CA GLU A 460 26.76 -13.35 -9.04
C GLU A 460 26.59 -14.88 -9.00
N VAL A 461 26.47 -15.49 -7.80
CA VAL A 461 26.32 -16.93 -7.65
C VAL A 461 24.84 -17.27 -7.51
N GLU A 462 24.31 -18.06 -8.42
CA GLU A 462 22.91 -18.49 -8.33
C GLU A 462 22.69 -19.48 -7.17
N ALA A 463 21.50 -19.41 -6.53
CA ALA A 463 21.18 -20.21 -5.34
C ALA A 463 21.37 -21.72 -5.53
N LYS A 464 21.11 -22.24 -6.72
CA LYS A 464 21.38 -23.65 -7.06
C LYS A 464 22.87 -24.06 -6.98
N ASP A 465 23.78 -23.09 -7.08
CA ASP A 465 25.23 -23.28 -7.11
C ASP A 465 25.88 -22.98 -5.73
N PHE A 466 25.11 -22.51 -4.73
CA PHE A 466 25.61 -22.19 -3.37
C PHE A 466 26.36 -23.34 -2.74
N TYR A 467 25.91 -24.57 -2.89
CA TYR A 467 26.60 -25.75 -2.38
C TYR A 467 28.03 -25.88 -2.94
N GLN A 468 28.19 -25.72 -4.24
CA GLN A 468 29.50 -25.79 -4.89
C GLN A 468 30.39 -24.63 -4.50
N TYR A 469 29.83 -23.43 -4.41
CA TYR A 469 30.54 -22.24 -3.95
C TYR A 469 31.09 -22.44 -2.52
N VAL A 470 30.27 -22.89 -1.58
CA VAL A 470 30.66 -23.12 -0.18
C VAL A 470 31.73 -24.19 -0.08
N LEU A 471 31.69 -25.26 -0.87
CA LEU A 471 32.72 -26.27 -0.89
C LEU A 471 34.08 -25.74 -1.38
N THR A 472 34.09 -24.86 -2.36
CA THR A 472 35.33 -24.25 -2.88
C THR A 472 35.91 -23.18 -1.98
N HIS A 473 35.07 -22.60 -1.11
CA HIS A 473 35.45 -21.56 -0.14
C HIS A 473 35.25 -22.02 1.31
N SER A 474 35.50 -23.31 1.55
CA SER A 474 35.21 -23.96 2.87
C SER A 474 35.84 -23.27 4.07
N ASP A 475 37.03 -22.67 3.91
CA ASP A 475 37.74 -21.97 5.00
C ASP A 475 36.92 -20.80 5.56
N ILE A 476 36.14 -20.13 4.73
CA ILE A 476 35.26 -19.02 5.13
C ILE A 476 34.14 -19.54 6.04
N PHE A 477 33.48 -20.62 5.63
CA PHE A 477 32.29 -21.17 6.29
C PHE A 477 32.61 -22.09 7.47
N THR A 478 33.81 -22.68 7.55
CA THR A 478 34.23 -23.48 8.71
C THR A 478 34.60 -22.65 9.94
N HIS A 479 34.96 -21.38 9.73
CA HIS A 479 35.29 -20.41 10.79
C HIS A 479 34.33 -19.21 10.75
N PHE A 480 33.07 -19.46 10.36
CA PHE A 480 32.07 -18.44 10.23
C PHE A 480 31.82 -17.73 11.58
N ASN A 481 31.88 -16.39 11.57
CA ASN A 481 31.54 -15.59 12.74
C ASN A 481 30.21 -14.86 12.44
N PRO A 482 29.10 -15.27 13.06
CA PRO A 482 27.80 -14.64 12.85
C PRO A 482 27.72 -13.15 13.25
N ASP A 483 28.61 -12.70 14.16
CA ASP A 483 28.67 -11.32 14.63
C ASP A 483 29.52 -10.40 13.73
N SER A 484 30.21 -10.93 12.74
CA SER A 484 30.93 -10.13 11.77
C SER A 484 29.93 -9.54 10.75
N SER A 485 29.58 -8.30 10.91
CA SER A 485 28.62 -7.54 10.08
C SER A 485 29.14 -7.14 8.69
N ALA A 486 30.06 -7.90 8.10
CA ALA A 486 30.52 -7.67 6.73
C ALA A 486 30.01 -8.80 5.81
N PRO A 487 29.35 -8.47 4.67
CA PRO A 487 29.20 -9.45 3.61
C PRO A 487 30.61 -9.92 3.22
N VAL A 488 30.78 -11.22 3.11
CA VAL A 488 32.04 -11.81 2.65
C VAL A 488 32.23 -11.42 1.20
N LYS A 489 32.76 -10.21 0.97
CA LYS A 489 33.28 -9.84 -0.35
C LYS A 489 34.63 -10.53 -0.50
N PRO A 490 34.84 -11.35 -1.52
CA PRO A 490 36.17 -11.84 -1.85
C PRO A 490 37.05 -10.63 -2.16
N MET A 491 38.29 -10.63 -1.64
CA MET A 491 39.34 -9.71 -2.04
C MET A 491 39.65 -9.87 -3.51
#